data_dd97cfd3d645006729ee53651dd1764c
#
_entry.id   dd97cfd3d645006729ee53651dd1764c
#
_cell.length_a   1.000
_cell.length_b   1.000
_cell.length_c   1.000
_cell.angle_alpha   90.00
_cell.angle_beta   90.00
_cell.angle_gamma   90.00
#
_symmetry.space_group_name_H-M   'P 1'
#
loop_
_entity.id
_entity.type
_entity.pdbx_description
1 polymer ?
#
loop_
_entity_poly.entity_id
_entity_poly.type
_entity_poly.pdbx_seq_one_letter_code
_entity_poly.pdbx_strand_id
1 'polypeptide(L)'
;MSYPSDYRNGPEPGGFMGIANGMGLVALTDVPEELKQEERDAVIVAGREFAKEIGDEDPCLIIAGQFTPLVRASRLAENQVMKNCMDVFGYPNGKMPRINVLLDSPGGSLDSAYKIVRYLTCYTGELNVHVPRRAKSASTLLALGANHIYLSQFGELGPLDTQIFDPRNPVAYVSALDCYQSVDYVRMFGVSAMSKALRQLSADTGGQVTLKDLLGTASDFATGAIGPMLTGVRALDFGAWGRSLKIGERYAQILLEDNHTRDEAGRIAERLVYSYTHHLFPIDYREARAIGLPAELMSKRAYHAGLNVVEKCKNNAFIGFVSPHEREKLQAAEKAAESGDAPGTAGPGDHNGHGAPAQPQSAMADTSRQYPDNPEDYRK
;
A
#
# COMPACT_ATOMS: atom_id res chain seq x y z
N MET A 1 31.23 26.43 18.23
CA MET A 1 31.69 25.32 17.37
C MET A 1 30.89 25.36 16.07
N SER A 2 31.55 25.87 15.01
CA SER A 2 30.95 26.12 13.70
C SER A 2 30.96 24.83 12.88
N TYR A 3 29.83 24.50 12.29
CA TYR A 3 29.72 23.40 11.34
C TYR A 3 30.37 23.76 10.00
N PRO A 4 31.05 22.82 9.33
CA PRO A 4 31.66 23.07 8.02
C PRO A 4 30.54 23.07 6.92
N SER A 5 30.68 24.04 6.01
CA SER A 5 29.76 24.38 4.92
C SER A 5 30.04 23.59 3.60
N ASP A 6 30.19 22.26 3.62
CA ASP A 6 30.50 21.49 2.42
C ASP A 6 29.44 20.41 2.10
N TYR A 7 28.19 20.87 1.88
CA TYR A 7 27.14 20.04 1.27
C TYR A 7 26.45 20.76 0.11
N ARG A 8 27.22 21.30 -0.82
CA ARG A 8 26.70 21.85 -2.06
C ARG A 8 27.36 21.22 -3.29
N ASN A 9 27.37 19.95 -3.43
CA ASN A 9 27.57 19.25 -4.71
C ASN A 9 27.31 17.75 -4.48
N GLY A 10 26.04 17.40 -4.23
CA GLY A 10 25.57 16.04 -4.41
C GLY A 10 25.47 15.76 -5.92
N PRO A 11 25.78 14.54 -6.37
CA PRO A 11 25.64 14.19 -7.78
C PRO A 11 24.18 14.38 -8.20
N GLU A 12 23.98 14.88 -9.42
CA GLU A 12 22.69 14.94 -10.12
C GLU A 12 21.91 13.62 -9.92
N PRO A 13 20.59 13.63 -9.77
CA PRO A 13 19.81 12.42 -9.57
C PRO A 13 19.79 11.59 -10.85
N GLY A 14 20.88 10.85 -11.08
CA GLY A 14 20.93 9.76 -12.04
C GLY A 14 19.95 8.68 -11.60
N GLY A 15 19.13 8.26 -12.54
CA GLY A 15 18.00 7.35 -12.45
C GLY A 15 18.11 6.18 -11.45
N PHE A 16 17.03 5.88 -10.78
CA PHE A 16 16.88 4.77 -9.84
C PHE A 16 16.72 3.43 -10.56
N MET A 17 17.54 2.44 -10.18
CA MET A 17 17.36 1.05 -10.59
C MET A 17 16.27 0.34 -9.78
N GLY A 18 15.26 -0.17 -10.46
CA GLY A 18 14.30 -1.11 -9.88
C GLY A 18 14.81 -2.53 -10.06
N ILE A 19 14.90 -3.29 -8.97
CA ILE A 19 15.21 -4.71 -9.04
C ILE A 19 13.90 -5.46 -9.22
N ALA A 20 13.73 -6.07 -10.38
CA ALA A 20 12.74 -7.10 -10.59
C ALA A 20 13.30 -8.44 -10.07
N ASN A 21 12.48 -9.11 -9.27
CA ASN A 21 12.68 -10.40 -8.65
C ASN A 21 13.54 -11.39 -9.46
N GLY A 22 14.68 -11.77 -8.91
CA GLY A 22 15.38 -13.01 -9.27
C GLY A 22 15.93 -13.15 -10.70
N MET A 23 15.72 -12.20 -11.57
CA MET A 23 16.24 -12.17 -12.94
C MET A 23 16.82 -10.79 -13.21
N GLY A 24 18.13 -10.75 -13.33
CA GLY A 24 18.99 -9.75 -13.96
C GLY A 24 18.66 -8.27 -13.74
N LEU A 25 19.70 -7.49 -13.42
CA LEU A 25 19.67 -6.03 -13.47
C LEU A 25 18.99 -5.55 -14.76
N VAL A 26 17.78 -5.01 -14.64
CA VAL A 26 17.19 -4.22 -15.72
C VAL A 26 17.71 -2.81 -15.59
N ALA A 27 18.43 -2.34 -16.60
CA ALA A 27 18.97 -1.00 -16.64
C ALA A 27 17.85 0.04 -16.54
N LEU A 28 18.10 1.14 -15.84
CA LEU A 28 17.20 2.24 -15.55
C LEU A 28 16.74 3.08 -16.77
N THR A 29 17.04 2.64 -17.95
CA THR A 29 16.62 3.31 -19.18
C THR A 29 15.13 3.13 -19.51
N ASP A 30 14.45 2.18 -18.84
CA ASP A 30 13.04 1.93 -19.06
C ASP A 30 12.21 2.51 -17.88
N VAL A 31 12.16 3.84 -17.77
CA VAL A 31 11.03 4.49 -17.12
C VAL A 31 9.80 4.11 -17.96
N PRO A 32 8.80 3.37 -17.42
CA PRO A 32 7.64 3.03 -18.20
C PRO A 32 7.05 4.32 -18.78
N GLU A 33 6.92 4.37 -20.10
CA GLU A 33 6.27 5.50 -20.77
C GLU A 33 4.85 5.65 -20.23
N GLU A 34 4.38 6.88 -20.08
CA GLU A 34 2.97 7.11 -19.80
C GLU A 34 2.14 6.44 -20.89
N LEU A 35 1.03 5.81 -20.50
CA LEU A 35 0.07 5.27 -21.46
C LEU A 35 -0.35 6.38 -22.43
N LYS A 36 -0.20 6.14 -23.73
CA LYS A 36 -0.73 7.04 -24.77
C LYS A 36 -2.26 7.13 -24.64
N GLN A 37 -2.85 8.18 -25.18
CA GLN A 37 -4.30 8.39 -25.08
C GLN A 37 -5.08 7.17 -25.58
N GLU A 38 -4.71 6.60 -26.72
CA GLU A 38 -5.35 5.39 -27.28
C GLU A 38 -5.27 4.18 -26.33
N GLU A 39 -4.16 4.03 -25.62
CA GLU A 39 -3.97 2.96 -24.63
C GLU A 39 -4.83 3.20 -23.38
N ARG A 40 -4.91 4.46 -22.94
CA ARG A 40 -5.81 4.84 -21.83
C ARG A 40 -7.26 4.57 -22.19
N ASP A 41 -7.69 4.92 -23.41
CA ASP A 41 -9.04 4.65 -23.92
C ASP A 41 -9.32 3.14 -23.98
N ALA A 42 -8.34 2.34 -24.38
CA ALA A 42 -8.45 0.88 -24.36
C ALA A 42 -8.61 0.31 -22.93
N VAL A 43 -7.90 0.87 -21.93
CA VAL A 43 -8.09 0.50 -20.52
C VAL A 43 -9.50 0.86 -20.04
N ILE A 44 -9.99 2.04 -20.39
CA ILE A 44 -11.34 2.49 -20.02
C ILE A 44 -12.42 1.59 -20.62
N VAL A 45 -12.29 1.23 -21.91
CA VAL A 45 -13.22 0.30 -22.56
C VAL A 45 -13.23 -1.07 -21.87
N ALA A 46 -12.05 -1.65 -21.63
CA ALA A 46 -11.95 -2.92 -20.92
C ALA A 46 -12.49 -2.82 -19.48
N GLY A 47 -12.27 -1.70 -18.80
CA GLY A 47 -12.80 -1.45 -17.46
C GLY A 47 -14.32 -1.39 -17.40
N ARG A 48 -14.97 -0.85 -18.42
CA ARG A 48 -16.44 -0.86 -18.55
C ARG A 48 -17.00 -2.27 -18.74
N GLU A 49 -16.30 -3.10 -19.52
CA GLU A 49 -16.66 -4.51 -19.66
C GLU A 49 -16.53 -5.25 -18.33
N PHE A 50 -15.45 -5.00 -17.58
CA PHE A 50 -15.28 -5.56 -16.25
C PHE A 50 -16.39 -5.12 -15.29
N ALA A 51 -16.74 -3.82 -15.26
CA ALA A 51 -17.81 -3.31 -14.41
C ALA A 51 -19.15 -3.99 -14.71
N LYS A 52 -19.46 -4.28 -15.98
CA LYS A 52 -20.65 -5.04 -16.36
C LYS A 52 -20.63 -6.48 -15.88
N GLU A 53 -19.48 -7.14 -15.92
CA GLU A 53 -19.34 -8.55 -15.52
C GLU A 53 -19.42 -8.77 -14.00
N ILE A 54 -19.09 -7.75 -13.20
CA ILE A 54 -19.31 -7.81 -11.75
C ILE A 54 -20.76 -7.50 -11.35
N GLY A 55 -21.59 -7.10 -12.33
CA GLY A 55 -23.04 -6.89 -12.13
C GLY A 55 -23.37 -5.64 -11.33
N ASP A 56 -22.44 -4.68 -11.24
CA ASP A 56 -22.58 -3.47 -10.45
C ASP A 56 -22.83 -2.27 -11.36
N GLU A 57 -23.86 -1.46 -11.04
CA GLU A 57 -24.15 -0.21 -11.71
C GLU A 57 -23.27 0.95 -11.19
N ASP A 58 -22.60 0.72 -10.06
CA ASP A 58 -21.73 1.70 -9.42
C ASP A 58 -20.40 1.87 -10.19
N PRO A 59 -19.75 3.03 -10.09
CA PRO A 59 -18.46 3.24 -10.72
C PRO A 59 -17.41 2.28 -10.17
N CYS A 60 -16.60 1.74 -11.06
CA CYS A 60 -15.45 0.91 -10.71
C CYS A 60 -14.17 1.76 -10.82
N LEU A 61 -13.40 1.82 -9.74
CA LEU A 61 -12.07 2.44 -9.71
C LEU A 61 -11.01 1.42 -10.15
N ILE A 62 -10.30 1.70 -11.23
CA ILE A 62 -9.15 0.91 -11.66
C ILE A 62 -7.90 1.50 -11.01
N ILE A 63 -7.14 0.67 -10.30
CA ILE A 63 -5.84 1.01 -9.71
C ILE A 63 -4.81 -0.02 -10.17
N ALA A 64 -3.93 0.39 -11.07
CA ALA A 64 -2.83 -0.43 -11.55
C ALA A 64 -1.49 0.29 -11.35
N GLY A 65 -0.44 -0.42 -10.89
CA GLY A 65 0.90 0.13 -10.73
C GLY A 65 1.40 0.24 -9.29
N GLN A 66 2.57 0.87 -9.13
CA GLN A 66 3.27 0.97 -7.85
C GLN A 66 2.88 2.25 -7.08
N PHE A 67 2.53 2.11 -5.80
CA PHE A 67 2.24 3.26 -4.93
C PHE A 67 3.48 4.09 -4.61
N THR A 68 3.33 5.41 -4.63
CA THR A 68 4.39 6.37 -4.31
C THR A 68 3.82 7.66 -3.72
N PRO A 69 4.51 8.30 -2.77
CA PRO A 69 4.14 9.64 -2.30
C PRO A 69 4.46 10.74 -3.32
N LEU A 70 5.33 10.44 -4.29
CA LEU A 70 5.77 11.42 -5.30
C LEU A 70 4.98 11.24 -6.59
N VAL A 71 4.56 12.36 -7.19
CA VAL A 71 3.98 12.38 -8.53
C VAL A 71 5.08 12.07 -9.54
N ARG A 72 5.01 10.89 -10.13
CA ARG A 72 5.88 10.47 -11.24
C ARG A 72 5.02 9.79 -12.29
N ALA A 73 5.39 9.95 -13.55
CA ALA A 73 4.62 9.52 -14.71
C ALA A 73 4.14 8.07 -14.68
N SER A 74 4.94 7.15 -14.15
CA SER A 74 4.65 5.72 -14.15
C SER A 74 4.19 5.16 -12.80
N ARG A 75 3.85 6.02 -11.83
CA ARG A 75 3.54 5.59 -10.46
C ARG A 75 2.25 6.20 -9.95
N LEU A 76 1.52 5.43 -9.15
CA LEU A 76 0.29 5.86 -8.49
C LEU A 76 0.65 6.80 -7.33
N ALA A 77 0.48 8.10 -7.54
CA ALA A 77 0.62 9.08 -6.48
C ALA A 77 -0.66 9.15 -5.64
N GLU A 78 -0.53 9.18 -4.32
CA GLU A 78 -1.66 9.23 -3.40
C GLU A 78 -2.62 10.40 -3.69
N ASN A 79 -2.08 11.58 -3.94
CA ASN A 79 -2.87 12.78 -4.22
C ASN A 79 -3.58 12.73 -5.59
N GLN A 80 -3.05 12.00 -6.57
CA GLN A 80 -3.73 11.77 -7.84
C GLN A 80 -4.94 10.85 -7.67
N VAL A 81 -4.81 9.78 -6.87
CA VAL A 81 -5.94 8.91 -6.51
C VAL A 81 -7.01 9.72 -5.78
N MET A 82 -6.61 10.48 -4.76
CA MET A 82 -7.51 11.32 -3.99
C MET A 82 -8.23 12.36 -4.87
N LYS A 83 -7.52 13.02 -5.79
CA LYS A 83 -8.12 13.98 -6.72
C LYS A 83 -9.17 13.32 -7.61
N ASN A 84 -8.86 12.19 -8.22
CA ASN A 84 -9.83 11.44 -9.04
C ASN A 84 -11.06 11.03 -8.24
N CYS A 85 -10.88 10.62 -6.98
CA CYS A 85 -12.00 10.30 -6.09
C CYS A 85 -12.84 11.56 -5.78
N MET A 86 -12.20 12.70 -5.50
CA MET A 86 -12.90 13.97 -5.26
C MET A 86 -13.72 14.42 -6.47
N ASP A 87 -13.15 14.31 -7.68
CA ASP A 87 -13.82 14.69 -8.92
C ASP A 87 -15.07 13.82 -9.17
N VAL A 88 -15.04 12.54 -8.78
CA VAL A 88 -16.18 11.62 -8.94
C VAL A 88 -17.19 11.75 -7.81
N PHE A 89 -16.74 11.87 -6.55
CA PHE A 89 -17.62 11.86 -5.37
C PHE A 89 -18.24 13.23 -5.05
N GLY A 90 -17.72 14.32 -5.64
CA GLY A 90 -18.19 15.66 -5.35
C GLY A 90 -17.86 16.08 -3.91
N TYR A 91 -16.61 16.41 -3.65
CA TYR A 91 -16.17 16.90 -2.35
C TYR A 91 -16.93 18.21 -1.97
N PRO A 92 -17.36 18.39 -0.71
CA PRO A 92 -17.18 17.54 0.48
C PRO A 92 -18.40 16.65 0.85
N ASN A 93 -19.46 16.61 0.05
CA ASN A 93 -20.78 16.17 0.50
C ASN A 93 -21.24 14.81 -0.06
N GLY A 94 -20.42 14.14 -0.89
CA GLY A 94 -20.80 12.88 -1.53
C GLY A 94 -20.26 11.66 -0.77
N LYS A 95 -21.15 10.76 -0.33
CA LYS A 95 -20.77 9.40 0.09
C LYS A 95 -21.45 8.42 -0.84
N MET A 96 -20.65 7.57 -1.50
CA MET A 96 -21.18 6.52 -2.36
C MET A 96 -21.64 5.32 -1.55
N PRO A 97 -22.76 4.68 -1.90
CA PRO A 97 -23.17 3.47 -1.22
C PRO A 97 -22.11 2.38 -1.30
N ARG A 98 -21.53 2.20 -2.49
CA ARG A 98 -20.53 1.18 -2.80
C ARG A 98 -19.51 1.68 -3.79
N ILE A 99 -18.27 1.19 -3.65
CA ILE A 99 -17.19 1.35 -4.62
C ILE A 99 -16.58 -0.01 -4.90
N ASN A 100 -16.47 -0.35 -6.17
CA ASN A 100 -15.66 -1.47 -6.63
C ASN A 100 -14.27 -0.98 -7.04
N VAL A 101 -13.23 -1.66 -6.62
CA VAL A 101 -11.84 -1.36 -7.01
C VAL A 101 -11.27 -2.57 -7.73
N LEU A 102 -10.89 -2.42 -8.98
CA LEU A 102 -10.02 -3.38 -9.66
C LEU A 102 -8.58 -3.03 -9.35
N LEU A 103 -7.89 -3.93 -8.66
CA LEU A 103 -6.54 -3.71 -8.13
C LEU A 103 -5.52 -4.65 -8.77
N ASP A 104 -4.48 -4.08 -9.39
CA ASP A 104 -3.30 -4.81 -9.82
C ASP A 104 -2.04 -4.02 -9.49
N SER A 105 -1.34 -4.42 -8.43
CA SER A 105 -0.20 -3.64 -7.95
C SER A 105 0.88 -4.52 -7.31
N PRO A 106 2.17 -4.25 -7.60
CA PRO A 106 3.29 -4.88 -6.89
C PRO A 106 3.52 -4.32 -5.49
N GLY A 107 2.79 -3.29 -5.07
CA GLY A 107 2.97 -2.60 -3.80
C GLY A 107 3.61 -1.23 -3.95
N GLY A 108 4.51 -0.88 -3.02
CA GLY A 108 5.21 0.41 -2.98
C GLY A 108 5.18 1.05 -1.59
N SER A 109 4.85 2.33 -1.50
CA SER A 109 4.78 3.05 -0.24
C SER A 109 3.59 2.62 0.61
N LEU A 110 3.85 2.10 1.81
CA LEU A 110 2.83 1.75 2.81
C LEU A 110 1.98 2.96 3.20
N ASP A 111 2.63 4.11 3.42
CA ASP A 111 1.94 5.34 3.82
C ASP A 111 0.95 5.81 2.74
N SER A 112 1.37 5.75 1.46
CA SER A 112 0.53 6.14 0.33
C SER A 112 -0.67 5.19 0.18
N ALA A 113 -0.44 3.88 0.27
CA ALA A 113 -1.50 2.89 0.21
C ALA A 113 -2.50 3.05 1.37
N TYR A 114 -1.99 3.25 2.60
CA TYR A 114 -2.82 3.49 3.78
C TYR A 114 -3.70 4.74 3.63
N LYS A 115 -3.14 5.86 3.17
CA LYS A 115 -3.91 7.09 2.95
C LYS A 115 -4.99 6.91 1.88
N ILE A 116 -4.67 6.21 0.79
CA ILE A 116 -5.63 5.93 -0.28
C ILE A 116 -6.82 5.12 0.25
N VAL A 117 -6.56 4.01 0.94
CA VAL A 117 -7.65 3.17 1.45
C VAL A 117 -8.47 3.90 2.52
N ARG A 118 -7.84 4.64 3.43
CA ARG A 118 -8.55 5.47 4.41
C ARG A 118 -9.43 6.53 3.73
N TYR A 119 -8.94 7.12 2.65
CA TYR A 119 -9.73 8.05 1.86
C TYR A 119 -10.95 7.34 1.25
N LEU A 120 -10.76 6.21 0.58
CA LEU A 120 -11.86 5.44 -0.01
C LEU A 120 -12.91 5.05 1.03
N THR A 121 -12.51 4.51 2.18
CA THR A 121 -13.44 4.09 3.25
C THR A 121 -14.20 5.27 3.88
N CYS A 122 -13.67 6.49 3.86
CA CYS A 122 -14.40 7.67 4.32
C CYS A 122 -15.54 8.06 3.37
N TYR A 123 -15.40 7.80 2.06
CA TYR A 123 -16.36 8.23 1.03
C TYR A 123 -17.24 7.10 0.50
N THR A 124 -17.11 5.88 1.03
CA THR A 124 -17.98 4.77 0.65
C THR A 124 -18.64 4.13 1.86
N GLY A 125 -19.81 3.55 1.64
CA GLY A 125 -20.47 2.68 2.62
C GLY A 125 -19.95 1.26 2.58
N GLU A 126 -19.55 0.78 1.39
CA GLU A 126 -19.03 -0.56 1.13
C GLU A 126 -17.90 -0.48 0.10
N LEU A 127 -16.74 -1.02 0.45
CA LEU A 127 -15.58 -1.10 -0.41
C LEU A 127 -15.34 -2.55 -0.82
N ASN A 128 -15.39 -2.83 -2.13
CA ASN A 128 -15.11 -4.13 -2.70
C ASN A 128 -13.82 -4.07 -3.51
N VAL A 129 -12.90 -4.99 -3.27
CA VAL A 129 -11.62 -5.05 -3.98
C VAL A 129 -11.52 -6.32 -4.80
N HIS A 130 -11.30 -6.16 -6.09
CA HIS A 130 -11.15 -7.23 -7.06
C HIS A 130 -9.70 -7.38 -7.50
N VAL A 131 -9.08 -8.53 -7.27
CA VAL A 131 -7.67 -8.80 -7.56
C VAL A 131 -7.58 -9.92 -8.61
N PRO A 132 -7.54 -9.59 -9.91
CA PRO A 132 -7.44 -10.60 -10.96
C PRO A 132 -6.07 -11.26 -11.01
N ARG A 133 -4.98 -10.56 -10.66
CA ARG A 133 -3.61 -11.05 -10.72
C ARG A 133 -2.88 -10.90 -9.39
N ARG A 134 -2.63 -9.68 -8.92
CA ARG A 134 -1.82 -9.46 -7.72
C ARG A 134 -2.12 -8.15 -6.99
N ALA A 135 -2.02 -8.20 -5.67
CA ALA A 135 -1.98 -7.05 -4.79
C ALA A 135 -0.93 -7.31 -3.70
N LYS A 136 0.35 -7.02 -4.00
CA LYS A 136 1.49 -7.39 -3.14
C LYS A 136 1.89 -6.27 -2.18
N SER A 137 2.46 -6.64 -1.04
CA SER A 137 3.05 -5.68 -0.09
C SER A 137 2.07 -4.56 0.27
N ALA A 138 2.45 -3.29 0.08
CA ALA A 138 1.61 -2.12 0.39
C ALA A 138 0.20 -2.18 -0.26
N SER A 139 0.05 -2.81 -1.43
CA SER A 139 -1.28 -2.93 -2.05
C SER A 139 -2.20 -3.92 -1.33
N THR A 140 -1.65 -4.84 -0.54
CA THR A 140 -2.43 -5.67 0.37
C THR A 140 -3.20 -4.81 1.37
N LEU A 141 -2.64 -3.68 1.85
CA LEU A 141 -3.36 -2.76 2.75
C LEU A 141 -4.69 -2.28 2.15
N LEU A 142 -4.71 -2.04 0.82
CA LEU A 142 -5.95 -1.62 0.16
C LEU A 142 -7.01 -2.73 0.22
N ALA A 143 -6.61 -3.98 0.07
CA ALA A 143 -7.50 -5.12 0.24
C ALA A 143 -7.95 -5.29 1.71
N LEU A 144 -7.11 -4.98 2.70
CA LEU A 144 -7.48 -5.10 4.12
C LEU A 144 -8.58 -4.11 4.56
N GLY A 145 -8.70 -2.97 3.88
CA GLY A 145 -9.80 -2.02 4.15
C GLY A 145 -11.10 -2.36 3.45
N ALA A 146 -11.14 -3.45 2.66
CA ALA A 146 -12.33 -3.84 1.92
C ALA A 146 -13.32 -4.64 2.78
N ASN A 147 -14.61 -4.47 2.48
CA ASN A 147 -15.68 -5.31 3.03
C ASN A 147 -15.68 -6.69 2.36
N HIS A 148 -15.35 -6.75 1.06
CA HIS A 148 -15.21 -7.99 0.29
C HIS A 148 -13.94 -7.95 -0.57
N ILE A 149 -13.20 -9.06 -0.58
CA ILE A 149 -11.99 -9.25 -1.38
C ILE A 149 -12.23 -10.35 -2.39
N TYR A 150 -12.42 -9.98 -3.65
CA TYR A 150 -12.62 -10.95 -4.73
C TYR A 150 -11.27 -11.31 -5.36
N LEU A 151 -10.75 -12.48 -5.03
CA LEU A 151 -9.52 -13.01 -5.62
C LEU A 151 -9.86 -13.93 -6.79
N SER A 152 -9.15 -13.80 -7.91
CA SER A 152 -9.24 -14.82 -8.96
C SER A 152 -8.61 -16.14 -8.49
N GLN A 153 -8.77 -17.21 -9.27
CA GLN A 153 -8.08 -18.48 -9.02
C GLN A 153 -6.55 -18.33 -8.98
N PHE A 154 -6.01 -17.31 -9.66
CA PHE A 154 -4.59 -16.99 -9.74
C PHE A 154 -4.27 -15.64 -9.08
N GLY A 155 -5.26 -15.01 -8.47
CA GLY A 155 -5.13 -13.76 -7.75
C GLY A 155 -4.44 -13.98 -6.40
N GLU A 156 -3.53 -13.08 -6.05
CA GLU A 156 -2.76 -13.21 -4.83
C GLU A 156 -2.56 -11.87 -4.11
N LEU A 157 -2.61 -11.92 -2.80
CA LEU A 157 -2.11 -10.89 -1.91
C LEU A 157 -0.65 -11.19 -1.55
N GLY A 158 0.00 -10.30 -0.83
CA GLY A 158 1.35 -10.51 -0.31
C GLY A 158 1.50 -10.13 1.15
N PRO A 159 2.58 -10.61 1.78
CA PRO A 159 2.96 -10.17 3.12
C PRO A 159 3.18 -8.66 3.21
N LEU A 160 3.11 -8.15 4.43
CA LEU A 160 3.32 -6.73 4.74
C LEU A 160 4.69 -6.44 5.37
N ASP A 161 5.65 -7.38 5.23
CA ASP A 161 7.01 -7.13 5.65
C ASP A 161 7.63 -6.01 4.79
N THR A 162 8.10 -4.98 5.46
CA THR A 162 8.61 -3.79 4.80
C THR A 162 9.95 -4.05 4.12
N GLN A 163 10.08 -3.63 2.87
CA GLN A 163 11.37 -3.61 2.17
C GLN A 163 12.12 -2.33 2.52
N ILE A 164 13.38 -2.46 2.89
CA ILE A 164 14.29 -1.35 3.23
C ILE A 164 15.52 -1.37 2.32
N PHE A 165 16.20 -0.25 2.19
CA PHE A 165 17.49 -0.23 1.50
C PHE A 165 18.52 -1.04 2.29
N ASP A 166 19.30 -1.88 1.59
CA ASP A 166 20.44 -2.57 2.22
C ASP A 166 21.49 -1.52 2.60
N PRO A 167 21.87 -1.39 3.87
CA PRO A 167 22.92 -0.44 4.28
C PRO A 167 24.25 -0.66 3.58
N ARG A 168 24.51 -1.87 3.07
CA ARG A 168 25.74 -2.26 2.37
C ARG A 168 25.66 -2.06 0.88
N ASN A 169 24.46 -1.99 0.33
CA ASN A 169 24.22 -1.81 -1.10
C ASN A 169 22.99 -0.92 -1.32
N PRO A 170 23.17 0.41 -1.46
CA PRO A 170 22.03 1.36 -1.53
C PRO A 170 21.13 1.20 -2.76
N VAL A 171 21.48 0.33 -3.70
CA VAL A 171 20.63 -0.02 -4.86
C VAL A 171 19.83 -1.31 -4.65
N ALA A 172 20.11 -2.04 -3.56
CA ALA A 172 19.41 -3.27 -3.22
C ALA A 172 18.39 -3.03 -2.11
N TYR A 173 17.28 -3.77 -2.17
CA TYR A 173 16.29 -3.84 -1.11
C TYR A 173 16.40 -5.18 -0.38
N VAL A 174 16.25 -5.14 0.94
CA VAL A 174 16.18 -6.32 1.80
C VAL A 174 14.91 -6.25 2.66
N SER A 175 14.40 -7.40 3.06
CA SER A 175 13.28 -7.44 3.99
C SER A 175 13.72 -6.93 5.37
N ALA A 176 12.98 -5.98 5.92
CA ALA A 176 13.18 -5.55 7.31
C ALA A 176 12.94 -6.71 8.29
N LEU A 177 12.05 -7.65 7.94
CA LEU A 177 11.80 -8.86 8.73
C LEU A 177 13.02 -9.78 8.74
N ASP A 178 13.64 -10.04 7.57
CA ASP A 178 14.84 -10.87 7.49
C ASP A 178 15.98 -10.25 8.31
N CYS A 179 16.18 -8.93 8.19
CA CYS A 179 17.19 -8.22 8.98
C CYS A 179 16.89 -8.29 10.48
N TYR A 180 15.64 -8.10 10.88
CA TYR A 180 15.22 -8.13 12.28
C TYR A 180 15.35 -9.53 12.87
N GLN A 181 14.86 -10.55 12.17
CA GLN A 181 14.91 -11.94 12.62
C GLN A 181 16.32 -12.52 12.60
N SER A 182 17.21 -12.04 11.71
CA SER A 182 18.60 -12.51 11.66
C SER A 182 19.31 -12.38 13.01
N VAL A 183 19.02 -11.33 13.78
CA VAL A 183 19.57 -11.13 15.12
C VAL A 183 19.06 -12.19 16.09
N ASP A 184 17.79 -12.56 16.02
CA ASP A 184 17.24 -13.64 16.82
C ASP A 184 17.82 -15.01 16.45
N TYR A 185 18.04 -15.28 15.16
CA TYR A 185 18.72 -16.51 14.72
C TYR A 185 20.15 -16.58 15.25
N VAL A 186 20.91 -15.49 15.23
CA VAL A 186 22.25 -15.43 15.81
C VAL A 186 22.21 -15.68 17.33
N ARG A 187 21.26 -15.07 18.03
CA ARG A 187 21.04 -15.31 19.47
C ARG A 187 20.72 -16.78 19.75
N MET A 188 19.81 -17.40 19.01
CA MET A 188 19.45 -18.81 19.14
C MET A 188 20.63 -19.74 18.84
N PHE A 189 21.41 -19.41 17.81
CA PHE A 189 22.64 -20.12 17.48
C PHE A 189 23.63 -20.07 18.65
N GLY A 190 23.86 -18.89 19.26
CA GLY A 190 24.74 -18.72 20.41
C GLY A 190 24.31 -19.55 21.60
N VAL A 191 23.01 -19.55 21.97
CA VAL A 191 22.47 -20.37 23.05
C VAL A 191 22.64 -21.86 22.73
N SER A 192 22.41 -22.29 21.49
CA SER A 192 22.59 -23.68 21.07
C SER A 192 24.05 -24.08 21.10
N ALA A 193 24.97 -23.25 20.65
CA ALA A 193 26.41 -23.46 20.65
C ALA A 193 26.94 -23.63 22.10
N MET A 194 26.54 -22.68 22.99
CA MET A 194 26.88 -22.75 24.41
C MET A 194 26.37 -24.06 25.06
N SER A 195 25.11 -24.41 24.80
CA SER A 195 24.52 -25.63 25.40
C SER A 195 25.17 -26.92 24.89
N LYS A 196 25.57 -26.95 23.60
CA LYS A 196 26.31 -28.09 23.03
C LYS A 196 27.72 -28.18 23.57
N ALA A 197 28.44 -27.05 23.63
CA ALA A 197 29.79 -27.00 24.20
C ALA A 197 29.81 -27.44 25.67
N LEU A 198 28.86 -26.97 26.49
CA LEU A 198 28.73 -27.33 27.90
C LEU A 198 28.49 -28.83 28.06
N ARG A 199 27.61 -29.42 27.27
CA ARG A 199 27.35 -30.89 27.34
C ARG A 199 28.58 -31.69 26.93
N GLN A 200 29.26 -31.28 25.86
CA GLN A 200 30.47 -31.99 25.37
C GLN A 200 31.60 -31.90 26.40
N LEU A 201 31.92 -30.71 26.89
CA LEU A 201 32.95 -30.49 27.89
C LEU A 201 32.67 -31.27 29.20
N SER A 202 31.41 -31.30 29.65
CA SER A 202 31.01 -32.08 30.84
C SER A 202 31.20 -33.56 30.62
N ALA A 203 30.89 -34.09 29.43
CA ALA A 203 31.10 -35.51 29.11
C ALA A 203 32.59 -35.87 29.02
N ASP A 204 33.37 -35.05 28.32
CA ASP A 204 34.81 -35.30 28.08
C ASP A 204 35.63 -35.21 29.37
N THR A 205 35.23 -34.34 30.28
CA THR A 205 35.94 -34.15 31.57
C THR A 205 35.48 -35.13 32.66
N GLY A 206 34.48 -35.97 32.42
CA GLY A 206 33.97 -36.93 33.38
C GLY A 206 33.49 -36.30 34.71
N GLY A 207 33.12 -35.02 34.70
CA GLY A 207 32.71 -34.28 35.90
C GLY A 207 33.86 -33.81 36.79
N GLN A 208 35.11 -33.89 36.33
CA GLN A 208 36.29 -33.46 37.09
C GLN A 208 36.55 -31.95 37.06
N VAL A 209 35.77 -31.19 36.25
CA VAL A 209 35.86 -29.74 36.10
C VAL A 209 34.67 -29.06 36.76
N THR A 210 34.88 -27.92 37.41
CA THR A 210 33.82 -27.23 38.11
C THR A 210 32.78 -26.70 37.12
N LEU A 211 31.51 -26.63 37.50
CA LEU A 211 30.44 -26.06 36.69
C LEU A 211 30.76 -24.62 36.28
N LYS A 212 31.44 -23.85 37.14
CA LYS A 212 31.85 -22.46 36.84
C LYS A 212 32.82 -22.43 35.67
N ASP A 213 33.83 -23.29 35.65
CA ASP A 213 34.82 -23.29 34.56
C ASP A 213 34.23 -23.81 33.25
N LEU A 214 33.35 -24.82 33.34
CA LEU A 214 32.58 -25.30 32.16
C LEU A 214 31.71 -24.21 31.58
N LEU A 215 30.97 -23.46 32.40
CA LEU A 215 30.13 -22.34 31.96
C LEU A 215 30.96 -21.21 31.35
N GLY A 216 32.12 -20.87 31.96
CA GLY A 216 33.04 -19.87 31.44
C GLY A 216 33.52 -20.25 30.04
N THR A 217 34.09 -21.44 29.89
CA THR A 217 34.61 -21.93 28.60
C THR A 217 33.52 -22.01 27.51
N ALA A 218 32.32 -22.52 27.87
CA ALA A 218 31.20 -22.61 26.92
C ALA A 218 30.67 -21.21 26.51
N SER A 219 30.66 -20.25 27.44
CA SER A 219 30.27 -18.88 27.18
C SER A 219 31.27 -18.17 26.28
N ASP A 220 32.58 -18.34 26.54
CA ASP A 220 33.63 -17.74 25.71
C ASP A 220 33.60 -18.29 24.30
N PHE A 221 33.39 -19.61 24.14
CA PHE A 221 33.21 -20.23 22.83
C PHE A 221 31.98 -19.68 22.10
N ALA A 222 30.84 -19.60 22.78
CA ALA A 222 29.62 -19.06 22.15
C ALA A 222 29.78 -17.60 21.77
N THR A 223 30.36 -16.75 22.64
CA THR A 223 30.61 -15.34 22.37
C THR A 223 31.59 -15.17 21.21
N GLY A 224 32.63 -15.96 21.14
CA GLY A 224 33.59 -15.97 20.03
C GLY A 224 32.94 -16.36 18.70
N ALA A 225 31.97 -17.27 18.72
CA ALA A 225 31.24 -17.70 17.54
C ALA A 225 30.23 -16.65 17.03
N ILE A 226 29.49 -15.98 17.93
CA ILE A 226 28.43 -15.02 17.53
C ILE A 226 28.92 -13.58 17.36
N GLY A 227 29.98 -13.18 18.07
CA GLY A 227 30.50 -11.82 18.04
C GLY A 227 30.76 -11.29 16.62
N PRO A 228 31.50 -12.02 15.75
CA PRO A 228 31.73 -11.61 14.37
C PRO A 228 30.45 -11.43 13.54
N MET A 229 29.40 -12.22 13.83
CA MET A 229 28.12 -12.15 13.09
C MET A 229 27.36 -10.87 13.39
N LEU A 230 27.53 -10.30 14.59
CA LEU A 230 26.85 -9.09 15.04
C LEU A 230 27.65 -7.79 14.80
N THR A 231 28.92 -7.90 14.38
CA THR A 231 29.81 -6.74 14.24
C THR A 231 29.28 -5.67 13.28
N GLY A 232 28.45 -6.04 12.29
CA GLY A 232 27.88 -5.11 11.31
C GLY A 232 26.51 -4.56 11.71
N VAL A 233 25.93 -4.97 12.85
CA VAL A 233 24.58 -4.57 13.27
C VAL A 233 24.66 -3.42 14.28
N ARG A 234 24.21 -2.25 13.89
CA ARG A 234 24.10 -1.09 14.79
C ARG A 234 22.74 -1.11 15.50
N ALA A 235 22.70 -0.71 16.77
CA ALA A 235 21.47 -0.61 17.55
C ALA A 235 20.39 0.27 16.87
N LEU A 236 20.81 1.33 16.16
CA LEU A 236 19.89 2.19 15.41
C LEU A 236 19.25 1.47 14.22
N ASP A 237 20.00 0.61 13.50
CA ASP A 237 19.48 -0.15 12.37
C ASP A 237 18.44 -1.16 12.86
N PHE A 238 18.76 -1.91 13.93
CA PHE A 238 17.82 -2.84 14.56
C PHE A 238 16.52 -2.16 15.00
N GLY A 239 16.63 -0.97 15.63
CA GLY A 239 15.48 -0.16 16.00
C GLY A 239 14.69 0.35 14.79
N ALA A 240 15.35 0.68 13.68
CA ALA A 240 14.70 1.12 12.45
C ALA A 240 13.93 -0.02 11.79
N TRP A 241 14.51 -1.23 11.71
CA TRP A 241 13.82 -2.42 11.17
C TRP A 241 12.56 -2.74 11.97
N GLY A 242 12.66 -2.80 13.30
CA GLY A 242 11.51 -3.04 14.17
C GLY A 242 10.41 -2.00 14.01
N ARG A 243 10.75 -0.70 13.89
CA ARG A 243 9.76 0.36 13.63
C ARG A 243 9.07 0.20 12.29
N SER A 244 9.82 -0.14 11.23
CA SER A 244 9.25 -0.32 9.89
C SER A 244 8.20 -1.44 9.87
N LEU A 245 8.48 -2.57 10.55
CA LEU A 245 7.53 -3.67 10.70
C LEU A 245 6.30 -3.25 11.51
N LYS A 246 6.51 -2.53 12.62
CA LYS A 246 5.40 -2.03 13.48
C LYS A 246 4.49 -1.05 12.76
N ILE A 247 4.98 -0.25 11.82
CA ILE A 247 4.14 0.64 10.99
C ILE A 247 3.21 -0.21 10.12
N GLY A 248 3.74 -1.23 9.42
CA GLY A 248 2.94 -2.13 8.59
C GLY A 248 1.86 -2.87 9.39
N GLU A 249 2.25 -3.42 10.55
CA GLU A 249 1.34 -4.08 11.49
C GLU A 249 0.23 -3.13 11.97
N ARG A 250 0.58 -1.92 12.38
CA ARG A 250 -0.39 -0.95 12.89
C ARG A 250 -1.37 -0.48 11.81
N TYR A 251 -0.89 -0.23 10.59
CA TYR A 251 -1.77 0.13 9.48
C TYR A 251 -2.75 -0.99 9.14
N ALA A 252 -2.25 -2.22 9.05
CA ALA A 252 -3.10 -3.39 8.82
C ALA A 252 -4.16 -3.54 9.92
N GLN A 253 -3.77 -3.44 11.18
CA GLN A 253 -4.69 -3.54 12.31
C GLN A 253 -5.81 -2.48 12.23
N ILE A 254 -5.47 -1.20 12.01
CA ILE A 254 -6.45 -0.11 11.92
C ILE A 254 -7.47 -0.37 10.80
N LEU A 255 -7.00 -0.85 9.63
CA LEU A 255 -7.89 -1.11 8.49
C LEU A 255 -8.79 -2.32 8.72
N LEU A 256 -8.30 -3.33 9.42
CA LEU A 256 -9.07 -4.52 9.75
C LEU A 256 -10.10 -4.28 10.85
N GLU A 257 -9.86 -3.32 11.77
CA GLU A 257 -10.80 -2.99 12.85
C GLU A 257 -12.16 -2.49 12.33
N ASP A 258 -12.27 -2.05 11.07
CA ASP A 258 -13.55 -1.66 10.46
C ASP A 258 -14.47 -2.89 10.21
N ASN A 259 -13.92 -4.10 10.04
CA ASN A 259 -14.67 -5.33 9.69
C ASN A 259 -14.40 -6.52 10.64
N HIS A 260 -13.49 -6.39 11.61
CA HIS A 260 -13.06 -7.44 12.54
C HIS A 260 -13.01 -6.92 13.96
N THR A 261 -13.12 -7.82 14.93
CA THR A 261 -12.80 -7.46 16.32
C THR A 261 -11.32 -7.08 16.43
N ARG A 262 -10.99 -6.28 17.43
CA ARG A 262 -9.62 -5.82 17.67
C ARG A 262 -8.61 -6.96 17.80
N ASP A 263 -9.01 -8.05 18.44
CA ASP A 263 -8.14 -9.23 18.64
C ASP A 263 -7.93 -10.00 17.33
N GLU A 264 -8.97 -10.13 16.49
CA GLU A 264 -8.85 -10.72 15.17
C GLU A 264 -7.99 -9.86 14.25
N ALA A 265 -8.23 -8.56 14.21
CA ALA A 265 -7.44 -7.59 13.46
C ALA A 265 -5.96 -7.66 13.85
N GLY A 266 -5.66 -7.74 15.16
CA GLY A 266 -4.29 -7.89 15.66
C GLY A 266 -3.63 -9.18 15.18
N ARG A 267 -4.32 -10.32 15.29
CA ARG A 267 -3.79 -11.63 14.85
C ARG A 267 -3.55 -11.69 13.34
N ILE A 268 -4.47 -11.16 12.55
CA ILE A 268 -4.32 -11.12 11.09
C ILE A 268 -3.15 -10.22 10.70
N ALA A 269 -3.05 -9.02 11.30
CA ALA A 269 -1.96 -8.08 11.04
C ALA A 269 -0.59 -8.67 11.40
N GLU A 270 -0.47 -9.30 12.57
CA GLU A 270 0.75 -9.97 13.01
C GLU A 270 1.15 -11.08 12.02
N ARG A 271 0.18 -11.90 11.59
CA ARG A 271 0.45 -12.97 10.63
C ARG A 271 0.95 -12.43 9.29
N LEU A 272 0.33 -11.38 8.77
CA LEU A 272 0.72 -10.76 7.50
C LEU A 272 2.11 -10.15 7.52
N VAL A 273 2.57 -9.66 8.68
CA VAL A 273 3.89 -9.03 8.82
C VAL A 273 4.99 -10.05 9.17
N TYR A 274 4.73 -11.03 10.05
CA TYR A 274 5.80 -11.81 10.70
C TYR A 274 5.81 -13.30 10.34
N SER A 275 4.75 -13.85 9.73
CA SER A 275 4.63 -15.31 9.63
C SER A 275 5.02 -15.88 8.27
N TYR A 276 5.15 -15.08 7.25
CA TYR A 276 5.50 -15.56 5.91
C TYR A 276 7.00 -15.59 5.69
N THR A 277 7.47 -16.64 5.00
CA THR A 277 8.90 -16.95 4.86
C THR A 277 9.64 -16.05 3.89
N HIS A 278 8.95 -15.32 3.03
CA HIS A 278 9.56 -14.36 2.11
C HIS A 278 8.51 -13.34 1.60
N HIS A 279 9.01 -12.17 1.19
CA HIS A 279 8.19 -11.02 0.75
C HIS A 279 7.23 -11.31 -0.41
N LEU A 280 7.58 -12.25 -1.28
CA LEU A 280 6.76 -12.61 -2.45
C LEU A 280 5.81 -13.78 -2.21
N PHE A 281 5.69 -14.23 -0.95
CA PHE A 281 4.81 -15.37 -0.63
C PHE A 281 3.41 -15.12 -1.23
N PRO A 282 2.85 -16.07 -2.01
CA PRO A 282 1.53 -15.93 -2.58
C PRO A 282 0.46 -16.25 -1.52
N ILE A 283 -0.25 -15.23 -1.06
CA ILE A 283 -1.42 -15.39 -0.21
C ILE A 283 -2.61 -15.50 -1.17
N ASP A 284 -2.90 -16.72 -1.59
CA ASP A 284 -4.00 -17.04 -2.48
C ASP A 284 -5.36 -16.95 -1.78
N TYR A 285 -6.43 -17.23 -2.49
CA TYR A 285 -7.80 -17.25 -1.96
C TYR A 285 -7.94 -18.13 -0.71
N ARG A 286 -7.32 -19.33 -0.70
CA ARG A 286 -7.46 -20.29 0.40
C ARG A 286 -6.72 -19.79 1.65
N GLU A 287 -5.49 -19.31 1.45
CA GLU A 287 -4.70 -18.74 2.53
C GLU A 287 -5.35 -17.46 3.07
N ALA A 288 -5.84 -16.57 2.20
CA ALA A 288 -6.55 -15.35 2.62
C ALA A 288 -7.75 -15.68 3.52
N ARG A 289 -8.56 -16.68 3.17
CA ARG A 289 -9.64 -17.16 4.03
C ARG A 289 -9.16 -17.80 5.32
N ALA A 290 -8.10 -18.60 5.26
CA ALA A 290 -7.56 -19.30 6.42
C ALA A 290 -7.02 -18.34 7.48
N ILE A 291 -6.52 -17.17 7.08
CA ILE A 291 -6.08 -16.13 8.02
C ILE A 291 -7.23 -15.25 8.54
N GLY A 292 -8.44 -15.38 7.98
CA GLY A 292 -9.64 -14.68 8.46
C GLY A 292 -10.07 -13.47 7.59
N LEU A 293 -9.47 -13.27 6.41
CA LEU A 293 -9.90 -12.19 5.52
C LEU A 293 -11.25 -12.50 4.85
N PRO A 294 -12.07 -11.47 4.53
CA PRO A 294 -13.36 -11.63 3.83
C PRO A 294 -13.14 -11.90 2.34
N ALA A 295 -12.35 -12.95 2.02
CA ALA A 295 -11.98 -13.31 0.67
C ALA A 295 -13.05 -14.21 0.02
N GLU A 296 -13.38 -13.88 -1.21
CA GLU A 296 -14.30 -14.62 -2.08
C GLU A 296 -13.63 -14.93 -3.42
N LEU A 297 -14.08 -16.02 -4.05
CA LEU A 297 -13.55 -16.39 -5.37
C LEU A 297 -14.26 -15.57 -6.45
N MET A 298 -13.48 -14.87 -7.26
CA MET A 298 -13.97 -14.13 -8.42
C MET A 298 -14.58 -15.07 -9.45
N SER A 299 -15.71 -14.67 -10.07
CA SER A 299 -16.31 -15.43 -11.16
C SER A 299 -15.34 -15.52 -12.36
N LYS A 300 -15.46 -16.60 -13.14
CA LYS A 300 -14.61 -16.80 -14.32
C LYS A 300 -14.75 -15.64 -15.33
N ARG A 301 -15.94 -15.09 -15.51
CA ARG A 301 -16.18 -13.95 -16.42
C ARG A 301 -15.52 -12.68 -15.90
N ALA A 302 -15.71 -12.34 -14.62
CA ALA A 302 -15.07 -11.20 -13.99
C ALA A 302 -13.53 -11.33 -14.01
N TYR A 303 -12.99 -12.56 -13.81
CA TYR A 303 -11.56 -12.80 -13.94
C TYR A 303 -11.03 -12.46 -15.33
N HIS A 304 -11.65 -12.98 -16.39
CA HIS A 304 -11.19 -12.72 -17.76
C HIS A 304 -11.32 -11.22 -18.13
N ALA A 305 -12.42 -10.59 -17.73
CA ALA A 305 -12.60 -9.16 -17.96
C ALA A 305 -11.56 -8.32 -17.17
N GLY A 306 -11.33 -8.63 -15.90
CA GLY A 306 -10.34 -7.97 -15.07
C GLY A 306 -8.91 -8.18 -15.57
N LEU A 307 -8.57 -9.39 -16.03
CA LEU A 307 -7.26 -9.67 -16.63
C LEU A 307 -7.04 -8.87 -17.91
N ASN A 308 -8.07 -8.73 -18.76
CA ASN A 308 -8.01 -7.88 -19.96
C ASN A 308 -7.67 -6.42 -19.61
N VAL A 309 -8.27 -5.87 -18.54
CA VAL A 309 -7.91 -4.52 -18.05
C VAL A 309 -6.42 -4.44 -17.70
N VAL A 310 -5.93 -5.43 -16.90
CA VAL A 310 -4.53 -5.47 -16.47
C VAL A 310 -3.57 -5.57 -17.65
N GLU A 311 -3.89 -6.36 -18.66
CA GLU A 311 -3.10 -6.50 -19.89
C GLU A 311 -3.05 -5.20 -20.69
N LYS A 312 -4.16 -4.46 -20.78
CA LYS A 312 -4.20 -3.13 -21.43
C LYS A 312 -3.34 -2.09 -20.71
N CYS A 313 -3.17 -2.22 -19.39
CA CYS A 313 -2.25 -1.35 -18.64
C CYS A 313 -0.76 -1.60 -18.99
N LYS A 314 -0.38 -2.72 -19.59
CA LYS A 314 1.01 -3.05 -20.03
C LYS A 314 2.06 -2.84 -18.94
N ASN A 315 1.73 -3.12 -17.68
CA ASN A 315 2.52 -2.82 -16.48
C ASN A 315 2.79 -1.32 -16.19
N ASN A 316 2.14 -0.41 -16.91
CA ASN A 316 2.17 1.02 -16.60
C ASN A 316 1.20 1.36 -15.47
N ALA A 317 1.44 2.50 -14.82
CA ALA A 317 0.50 3.01 -13.84
C ALA A 317 -0.75 3.55 -14.52
N PHE A 318 -1.90 3.13 -14.03
CA PHE A 318 -3.20 3.65 -14.43
C PHE A 318 -4.07 3.84 -13.20
N ILE A 319 -4.79 4.95 -13.18
CA ILE A 319 -5.88 5.20 -12.25
C ILE A 319 -7.02 5.88 -12.99
N GLY A 320 -8.23 5.43 -12.77
CA GLY A 320 -9.41 6.04 -13.36
C GLY A 320 -10.68 5.34 -12.93
N PHE A 321 -11.77 6.11 -12.87
CA PHE A 321 -13.10 5.59 -12.70
C PHE A 321 -13.71 5.20 -14.05
N VAL A 322 -14.43 4.10 -14.08
CA VAL A 322 -15.24 3.66 -15.20
C VAL A 322 -16.65 3.42 -14.72
N SER A 323 -17.62 3.89 -15.50
CA SER A 323 -19.05 3.63 -15.27
C SER A 323 -19.62 2.82 -16.43
N PRO A 324 -20.44 1.79 -16.16
CA PRO A 324 -21.10 1.02 -17.22
C PRO A 324 -21.99 1.91 -18.13
N HIS A 325 -22.57 2.99 -17.59
CA HIS A 325 -23.57 3.84 -18.27
C HIS A 325 -23.02 5.11 -18.92
N GLU A 326 -21.72 5.37 -18.85
CA GLU A 326 -21.14 6.61 -19.36
C GLU A 326 -21.28 6.76 -20.89
N ARG A 327 -21.31 5.63 -21.60
CA ARG A 327 -21.50 5.62 -23.06
C ARG A 327 -22.93 6.00 -23.47
N GLU A 328 -23.92 5.62 -22.68
CA GLU A 328 -25.33 5.99 -22.94
C GLU A 328 -25.56 7.48 -22.71
N LYS A 329 -24.90 8.05 -21.69
CA LYS A 329 -24.95 9.51 -21.42
C LYS A 329 -24.25 10.31 -22.51
N LEU A 330 -23.10 9.84 -23.01
CA LEU A 330 -22.38 10.45 -24.13
C LEU A 330 -23.17 10.34 -25.41
N GLN A 331 -23.73 9.18 -25.74
CA GLN A 331 -24.59 9.00 -26.94
C GLN A 331 -25.89 9.78 -26.83
N ALA A 332 -26.46 9.92 -25.65
CA ALA A 332 -27.63 10.78 -25.42
C ALA A 332 -27.29 12.27 -25.58
N ALA A 333 -26.11 12.70 -25.12
CA ALA A 333 -25.62 14.06 -25.30
C ALA A 333 -25.27 14.35 -26.75
N GLU A 334 -24.63 13.41 -27.47
CA GLU A 334 -24.38 13.52 -28.93
C GLU A 334 -25.68 13.59 -29.73
N LYS A 335 -26.64 12.71 -29.41
CA LYS A 335 -27.98 12.76 -30.06
C LYS A 335 -28.74 14.05 -29.73
N ALA A 336 -28.64 14.56 -28.51
CA ALA A 336 -29.24 15.85 -28.14
C ALA A 336 -28.56 17.04 -28.86
N ALA A 337 -27.25 16.97 -29.08
CA ALA A 337 -26.51 17.96 -29.87
C ALA A 337 -26.82 17.90 -31.36
N GLU A 338 -27.03 16.67 -31.91
CA GLU A 338 -27.43 16.49 -33.32
C GLU A 338 -28.90 16.83 -33.58
N SER A 339 -29.77 16.69 -32.56
CA SER A 339 -31.21 17.01 -32.69
C SER A 339 -31.54 18.50 -32.56
N GLY A 340 -30.55 19.36 -32.26
CA GLY A 340 -30.75 20.80 -32.22
C GLY A 340 -31.61 21.31 -31.06
N ASP A 341 -31.92 20.49 -30.08
CA ASP A 341 -32.72 20.82 -28.89
C ASP A 341 -31.81 21.34 -27.75
N ALA A 342 -31.03 22.39 -28.07
CA ALA A 342 -30.31 23.12 -27.04
C ALA A 342 -31.32 24.03 -26.29
N PRO A 343 -31.34 24.06 -24.95
CA PRO A 343 -32.17 25.01 -24.22
C PRO A 343 -31.74 26.41 -24.60
N GLY A 344 -32.70 27.18 -25.23
CA GLY A 344 -32.46 28.50 -25.76
C GLY A 344 -31.82 29.43 -24.74
N THR A 345 -30.67 29.97 -25.10
CA THR A 345 -30.07 31.09 -24.42
C THR A 345 -31.03 32.30 -24.57
N ALA A 346 -31.72 32.63 -23.49
CA ALA A 346 -32.47 33.86 -23.39
C ALA A 346 -31.49 35.04 -23.58
N GLY A 347 -31.67 35.79 -24.65
CA GLY A 347 -30.89 37.00 -24.95
C GLY A 347 -31.07 38.08 -23.87
N PRO A 348 -30.12 38.98 -23.73
CA PRO A 348 -30.16 40.02 -22.72
C PRO A 348 -31.22 41.06 -23.08
N GLY A 349 -32.29 41.14 -22.25
CA GLY A 349 -33.23 42.25 -22.29
C GLY A 349 -32.61 43.48 -21.63
N ASP A 350 -32.55 44.58 -22.40
CA ASP A 350 -32.22 45.91 -21.90
C ASP A 350 -33.20 46.36 -20.82
N HIS A 351 -32.70 46.59 -19.62
CA HIS A 351 -33.36 47.47 -18.66
C HIS A 351 -32.31 48.32 -17.91
N ASN A 352 -32.28 49.60 -18.36
CA ASN A 352 -31.75 50.74 -17.61
C ASN A 352 -32.47 50.88 -16.26
N GLY A 353 -31.73 50.90 -15.13
CA GLY A 353 -32.25 51.23 -13.84
C GLY A 353 -31.13 51.49 -12.83
N HIS A 354 -30.94 52.77 -12.52
CA HIS A 354 -30.00 53.26 -11.52
C HIS A 354 -30.27 52.65 -10.14
N GLY A 355 -29.27 52.16 -9.45
CA GLY A 355 -29.34 51.80 -8.05
C GLY A 355 -28.01 51.23 -7.61
N ALA A 356 -27.20 52.02 -6.93
CA ALA A 356 -25.94 51.56 -6.33
C ALA A 356 -26.21 50.57 -5.17
N PRO A 357 -25.56 49.43 -5.11
CA PRO A 357 -25.67 48.58 -3.93
C PRO A 357 -24.60 48.95 -2.89
N ALA A 358 -25.06 49.03 -1.66
CA ALA A 358 -24.29 49.18 -0.44
C ALA A 358 -23.35 47.98 -0.27
N GLN A 359 -22.11 48.25 0.18
CA GLN A 359 -21.13 47.24 0.59
C GLN A 359 -21.60 46.51 1.87
N PRO A 360 -21.50 45.18 1.95
CA PRO A 360 -21.64 44.50 3.21
C PRO A 360 -20.30 44.56 3.95
N GLN A 361 -20.38 45.05 5.19
CA GLN A 361 -19.30 45.06 6.18
C GLN A 361 -18.89 43.61 6.50
N SER A 362 -17.56 43.38 6.43
CA SER A 362 -16.92 42.15 6.88
C SER A 362 -17.08 41.95 8.38
N ALA A 363 -17.85 40.97 8.79
CA ALA A 363 -17.78 40.42 10.15
C ALA A 363 -16.66 39.37 10.19
N MET A 364 -15.50 39.71 10.73
CA MET A 364 -14.46 38.76 11.14
C MET A 364 -15.03 37.94 12.29
N ALA A 365 -15.32 36.68 12.05
CA ALA A 365 -15.52 35.68 13.12
C ALA A 365 -14.17 35.12 13.51
N ASP A 366 -13.77 35.46 14.74
CA ASP A 366 -12.64 34.90 15.47
C ASP A 366 -12.92 33.42 15.76
N THR A 367 -12.18 32.51 15.09
CA THR A 367 -12.18 31.07 15.36
C THR A 367 -10.84 30.65 15.93
N SER A 368 -10.50 31.15 17.12
CA SER A 368 -9.50 30.51 17.99
C SER A 368 -10.16 29.32 18.70
N ARG A 369 -10.21 28.15 18.04
CA ARG A 369 -10.45 26.89 18.74
C ARG A 369 -9.17 26.43 19.40
N GLN A 370 -9.09 26.62 20.72
CA GLN A 370 -8.13 25.98 21.60
C GLN A 370 -8.34 24.45 21.53
N TYR A 371 -7.26 23.73 21.22
CA TYR A 371 -7.18 22.28 21.40
C TYR A 371 -7.06 21.97 22.90
N PRO A 372 -7.73 20.95 23.42
CA PRO A 372 -7.54 20.54 24.81
C PRO A 372 -6.18 19.87 25.01
N ASP A 373 -5.45 20.32 26.02
CA ASP A 373 -4.09 19.86 26.37
C ASP A 373 -4.05 18.54 27.16
N ASN A 374 -5.16 17.78 27.24
CA ASN A 374 -5.19 16.59 28.08
C ASN A 374 -5.53 15.32 27.26
N PRO A 375 -4.66 14.27 27.28
CA PRO A 375 -4.87 13.02 26.55
C PRO A 375 -6.09 12.18 27.00
N GLU A 376 -6.73 12.52 28.12
CA GLU A 376 -7.86 11.76 28.66
C GLU A 376 -9.22 12.15 28.06
N ASP A 377 -9.31 13.23 27.31
CA ASP A 377 -10.58 13.73 26.73
C ASP A 377 -11.01 13.05 25.41
N TYR A 378 -10.24 12.07 24.93
CA TYR A 378 -10.57 11.27 23.74
C TYR A 378 -11.36 9.98 24.01
N ARG A 379 -11.89 9.82 25.24
CA ARG A 379 -12.73 8.66 25.60
C ARG A 379 -14.16 9.12 25.88
N LYS A 380 -14.85 9.53 24.86
CA LYS A 380 -16.33 9.47 24.85
C LYS A 380 -16.82 9.32 23.41
#